data_640886c7a29fb594fd63a418435c2ea8
#
_entry.id   640886c7a29fb594fd63a418435c2ea8
#
_cell.length_a   1.000
_cell.length_b   1.000
_cell.length_c   1.000
_cell.angle_alpha   90.00
_cell.angle_beta   90.00
_cell.angle_gamma   90.00
#
_symmetry.space_group_name_H-M   'P 1'
#
loop_
_entity.id
_entity.type
_entity.pdbx_description
1 polymer ?
#
loop_
_entity_poly.entity_id
_entity_poly.type
_entity_poly.pdbx_seq_one_letter_code
_entity_poly.pdbx_strand_id
1 'polypeptide(L)'
;MKKKYFFTAFIFVVVSAFCLLCGCIGLEQLYSYYISSDETFGVIFWDLRLSRLIAAALIDASLSISGVVFQAMFQNPLVSPNILGVASGAGFGAVLCILFSFGAFGISLGAFVGGVVAVSLAYLLGHFTNKNSKLMLVLSGIIISALFDALISLAKYTADTEEKLSSIVYWLMGSLSSANWGDLAILAPISLFGVAVLVAMGWKINILALSGEHAIFLGQGRVLGIIVVLIATLVTSVSICVGGIVGWVGLLVPHIARLIYGANHAVLVPMSAVLGAMFLMLADTLARSISTAEIPLSIITAIIGAPSIAIIMIKKAKRWF
;
A
#
# COMPACT_ATOMS: atom_id res chain seq x y z
N MET A 1 -2.20 -3.06 -28.00
CA MET A 1 -1.59 -2.64 -26.72
C MET A 1 -1.46 -1.14 -26.58
N LYS A 2 -0.88 -0.40 -27.55
CA LYS A 2 -0.69 1.07 -27.47
C LYS A 2 -1.95 1.87 -27.09
N LYS A 3 -3.12 1.52 -27.66
CA LYS A 3 -4.40 2.18 -27.33
C LYS A 3 -4.78 2.04 -25.85
N LYS A 4 -4.50 0.89 -25.21
CA LYS A 4 -4.82 0.67 -23.79
C LYS A 4 -3.93 1.55 -22.88
N TYR A 5 -2.65 1.68 -23.20
CA TYR A 5 -1.74 2.55 -22.42
C TYR A 5 -2.12 4.02 -22.53
N PHE A 6 -2.41 4.49 -23.74
CA PHE A 6 -2.87 5.86 -23.95
C PHE A 6 -4.16 6.14 -23.16
N PHE A 7 -5.12 5.23 -23.23
CA PHE A 7 -6.39 5.36 -22.51
C PHE A 7 -6.18 5.39 -20.98
N THR A 8 -5.29 4.54 -20.44
CA THR A 8 -4.99 4.56 -19.01
C THR A 8 -4.28 5.85 -18.58
N ALA A 9 -3.33 6.34 -19.38
CA ALA A 9 -2.68 7.62 -19.11
C ALA A 9 -3.69 8.79 -19.14
N PHE A 10 -4.61 8.78 -20.10
CA PHE A 10 -5.68 9.77 -20.15
C PHE A 10 -6.59 9.71 -18.92
N ILE A 11 -7.04 8.50 -18.51
CA ILE A 11 -7.86 8.33 -17.30
C ILE A 11 -7.08 8.78 -16.07
N PHE A 12 -5.79 8.48 -15.97
CA PHE A 12 -4.95 8.90 -14.84
C PHE A 12 -4.96 10.44 -14.69
N VAL A 13 -4.77 11.17 -15.79
CA VAL A 13 -4.82 12.64 -15.78
C VAL A 13 -6.21 13.15 -15.36
N VAL A 14 -7.28 12.57 -15.92
CA VAL A 14 -8.66 12.95 -15.57
C VAL A 14 -8.95 12.68 -14.09
N VAL A 15 -8.58 11.51 -13.58
CA VAL A 15 -8.78 11.15 -12.17
C VAL A 15 -7.97 12.07 -11.26
N SER A 16 -6.71 12.35 -11.59
CA SER A 16 -5.86 13.24 -10.81
C SER A 16 -6.46 14.66 -10.74
N ALA A 17 -6.90 15.19 -11.87
CA ALA A 17 -7.55 16.50 -11.93
C ALA A 17 -8.88 16.51 -11.12
N PHE A 18 -9.70 15.47 -11.29
CA PHE A 18 -10.93 15.32 -10.52
C PHE A 18 -10.67 15.28 -9.01
N CYS A 19 -9.74 14.45 -8.55
CA CYS A 19 -9.40 14.32 -7.13
C CYS A 19 -8.79 15.60 -6.54
N LEU A 20 -8.06 16.38 -7.34
CA LEU A 20 -7.51 17.65 -6.93
C LEU A 20 -8.60 18.72 -6.75
N LEU A 21 -9.61 18.70 -7.60
CA LEU A 21 -10.70 19.67 -7.57
C LEU A 21 -11.79 19.33 -6.56
N CYS A 22 -12.06 18.03 -6.32
CA CYS A 22 -13.07 17.58 -5.38
C CYS A 22 -12.55 17.50 -3.92
N GLY A 23 -13.41 17.88 -2.97
CA GLY A 23 -13.13 17.82 -1.53
C GLY A 23 -14.27 18.41 -0.71
N CYS A 24 -14.10 18.48 0.62
CA CYS A 24 -15.10 19.08 1.53
C CYS A 24 -15.46 20.54 1.17
N ILE A 25 -14.48 21.29 0.67
CA ILE A 25 -14.68 22.64 0.17
C ILE A 25 -15.10 22.54 -1.30
N GLY A 26 -16.28 23.07 -1.62
CA GLY A 26 -16.85 23.06 -2.97
C GLY A 26 -16.01 23.86 -3.98
N LEU A 27 -16.18 23.56 -5.25
CA LEU A 27 -15.48 24.25 -6.34
C LEU A 27 -15.79 25.75 -6.36
N GLU A 28 -17.03 26.16 -6.03
CA GLU A 28 -17.44 27.57 -5.98
C GLU A 28 -16.65 28.35 -4.92
N GLN A 29 -16.47 27.79 -3.73
CA GLN A 29 -15.70 28.40 -2.64
C GLN A 29 -14.21 28.46 -3.00
N LEU A 30 -13.67 27.39 -3.59
CA LEU A 30 -12.28 27.36 -4.03
C LEU A 30 -12.03 28.44 -5.11
N TYR A 31 -12.96 28.60 -6.03
CA TYR A 31 -12.90 29.62 -7.07
C TYR A 31 -13.03 31.05 -6.51
N SER A 32 -13.86 31.26 -5.48
CA SER A 32 -13.98 32.54 -4.81
C SER A 32 -12.68 32.94 -4.10
N TYR A 33 -12.01 32.00 -3.42
CA TYR A 33 -10.70 32.23 -2.81
C TYR A 33 -9.62 32.56 -3.84
N TYR A 34 -9.65 31.89 -5.00
CA TYR A 34 -8.72 32.17 -6.10
C TYR A 34 -8.89 33.60 -6.65
N ILE A 35 -10.14 34.05 -6.89
CA ILE A 35 -10.41 35.39 -7.40
C ILE A 35 -10.08 36.48 -6.40
N SER A 36 -10.39 36.25 -5.11
CA SER A 36 -10.11 37.21 -4.04
C SER A 36 -8.62 37.31 -3.70
N SER A 37 -7.76 36.51 -4.34
CA SER A 37 -6.32 36.41 -4.03
C SER A 37 -6.06 36.12 -2.54
N ASP A 38 -6.94 35.33 -1.92
CA ASP A 38 -6.84 34.95 -0.51
C ASP A 38 -5.71 33.91 -0.34
N GLU A 39 -4.84 34.14 0.64
CA GLU A 39 -3.76 33.19 0.99
C GLU A 39 -4.31 31.79 1.32
N THR A 40 -5.55 31.70 1.77
CA THR A 40 -6.28 30.47 2.06
C THR A 40 -6.34 29.52 0.85
N PHE A 41 -6.43 30.06 -0.39
CA PHE A 41 -6.37 29.24 -1.60
C PHE A 41 -5.05 28.48 -1.70
N GLY A 42 -3.93 29.15 -1.44
CA GLY A 42 -2.60 28.55 -1.46
C GLY A 42 -2.50 27.37 -0.50
N VAL A 43 -2.90 27.56 0.75
CA VAL A 43 -2.88 26.52 1.79
C VAL A 43 -3.77 25.34 1.41
N ILE A 44 -5.02 25.59 0.98
CA ILE A 44 -5.96 24.51 0.63
C ILE A 44 -5.46 23.72 -0.58
N PHE A 45 -5.00 24.39 -1.63
CA PHE A 45 -4.65 23.76 -2.89
C PHE A 45 -3.29 23.06 -2.82
N TRP A 46 -2.24 23.77 -2.36
CA TRP A 46 -0.88 23.27 -2.36
C TRP A 46 -0.58 22.37 -1.16
N ASP A 47 -0.91 22.84 0.05
CA ASP A 47 -0.49 22.12 1.26
C ASP A 47 -1.44 21.00 1.65
N LEU A 48 -2.74 21.16 1.45
CA LEU A 48 -3.71 20.13 1.82
C LEU A 48 -4.05 19.19 0.67
N ARG A 49 -4.43 19.71 -0.52
CA ARG A 49 -4.93 18.86 -1.60
C ARG A 49 -3.83 18.19 -2.40
N LEU A 50 -2.81 18.94 -2.81
CA LEU A 50 -1.77 18.42 -3.67
C LEU A 50 -0.84 17.47 -2.92
N SER A 51 -0.40 17.82 -1.71
CA SER A 51 0.42 16.94 -0.88
C SER A 51 -0.26 15.59 -0.64
N ARG A 52 -1.54 15.63 -0.28
CA ARG A 52 -2.35 14.44 -0.02
C ARG A 52 -2.60 13.59 -1.28
N LEU A 53 -2.85 14.23 -2.43
CA LEU A 53 -3.00 13.54 -3.70
C LEU A 53 -1.72 12.78 -4.10
N ILE A 54 -0.56 13.43 -3.95
CA ILE A 54 0.74 12.81 -4.25
C ILE A 54 1.01 11.66 -3.27
N ALA A 55 0.73 11.86 -1.97
CA ALA A 55 0.87 10.81 -0.98
C ALA A 55 0.01 9.59 -1.33
N ALA A 56 -1.28 9.78 -1.62
CA ALA A 56 -2.19 8.71 -2.05
C ALA A 56 -1.66 7.96 -3.28
N ALA A 57 -1.19 8.70 -4.29
CA ALA A 57 -0.65 8.10 -5.50
C ALA A 57 0.59 7.23 -5.23
N LEU A 58 1.54 7.73 -4.45
CA LEU A 58 2.79 7.02 -4.14
C LEU A 58 2.57 5.82 -3.24
N ILE A 59 1.72 5.95 -2.22
CA ILE A 59 1.39 4.86 -1.30
C ILE A 59 0.82 3.69 -2.06
N ASP A 60 -0.20 3.92 -2.88
CA ASP A 60 -0.86 2.81 -3.53
C ASP A 60 -0.14 2.28 -4.77
N ALA A 61 0.60 3.11 -5.48
CA ALA A 61 1.55 2.63 -6.47
C ALA A 61 2.53 1.63 -5.83
N SER A 62 3.05 1.94 -4.64
CA SER A 62 3.98 1.09 -3.89
C SER A 62 3.32 -0.20 -3.41
N LEU A 63 2.14 -0.10 -2.78
CA LEU A 63 1.40 -1.28 -2.28
C LEU A 63 0.96 -2.20 -3.41
N SER A 64 0.49 -1.64 -4.53
CA SER A 64 0.04 -2.40 -5.69
C SER A 64 1.19 -3.15 -6.37
N ILE A 65 2.33 -2.49 -6.58
CA ILE A 65 3.53 -3.16 -7.13
C ILE A 65 4.04 -4.24 -6.18
N SER A 66 4.11 -3.96 -4.89
CA SER A 66 4.50 -4.94 -3.89
C SER A 66 3.58 -6.16 -3.92
N GLY A 67 2.27 -5.93 -4.09
CA GLY A 67 1.29 -7.00 -4.31
C GLY A 67 1.62 -7.88 -5.51
N VAL A 68 1.94 -7.29 -6.68
CA VAL A 68 2.37 -8.04 -7.87
C VAL A 68 3.60 -8.88 -7.59
N VAL A 69 4.59 -8.29 -6.93
CA VAL A 69 5.87 -8.93 -6.59
C VAL A 69 5.64 -10.13 -5.67
N PHE A 70 4.90 -9.96 -4.59
CA PHE A 70 4.61 -11.04 -3.65
C PHE A 70 3.78 -12.14 -4.29
N GLN A 71 2.77 -11.80 -5.11
CA GLN A 71 1.99 -12.79 -5.87
C GLN A 71 2.87 -13.60 -6.82
N ALA A 72 3.83 -12.97 -7.50
CA ALA A 72 4.79 -13.65 -8.36
C ALA A 72 5.75 -14.54 -7.57
N MET A 73 6.33 -14.02 -6.50
CA MET A 73 7.30 -14.72 -5.66
C MET A 73 6.71 -15.97 -5.02
N PHE A 74 5.50 -15.86 -4.48
CA PHE A 74 4.79 -16.97 -3.82
C PHE A 74 3.96 -17.82 -4.79
N GLN A 75 3.91 -17.45 -6.08
CA GLN A 75 3.11 -18.14 -7.11
C GLN A 75 1.65 -18.32 -6.68
N ASN A 76 1.15 -17.38 -5.90
CA ASN A 76 -0.19 -17.38 -5.37
C ASN A 76 -0.83 -16.00 -5.56
N PRO A 77 -1.89 -15.90 -6.37
CA PRO A 77 -2.53 -14.61 -6.66
C PRO A 77 -3.29 -14.02 -5.46
N LEU A 78 -3.48 -14.76 -4.39
CA LEU A 78 -4.18 -14.30 -3.17
C LEU A 78 -3.24 -13.70 -2.12
N VAL A 79 -1.94 -13.68 -2.40
CA VAL A 79 -0.96 -13.07 -1.50
C VAL A 79 -1.04 -11.55 -1.58
N SER A 80 -1.04 -10.90 -0.42
CA SER A 80 -0.94 -9.44 -0.27
C SER A 80 0.43 -9.04 0.28
N PRO A 81 0.84 -7.76 0.18
CA PRO A 81 2.09 -7.28 0.77
C PRO A 81 2.21 -7.54 2.27
N ASN A 82 1.08 -7.61 2.96
CA ASN A 82 1.02 -7.77 4.41
C ASN A 82 1.28 -9.21 4.90
N ILE A 83 1.40 -10.18 3.98
CA ILE A 83 1.53 -11.60 4.33
C ILE A 83 2.81 -11.93 5.14
N LEU A 84 3.84 -11.10 5.04
CA LEU A 84 5.07 -11.23 5.82
C LEU A 84 5.01 -10.49 7.17
N GLY A 85 3.85 -9.99 7.58
CA GLY A 85 3.67 -9.33 8.87
C GLY A 85 4.07 -7.85 8.88
N VAL A 86 4.34 -7.24 7.73
CA VAL A 86 4.76 -5.82 7.64
C VAL A 86 3.75 -4.92 8.35
N ALA A 87 2.45 -5.08 8.05
CA ALA A 87 1.40 -4.21 8.58
C ALA A 87 1.22 -4.39 10.10
N SER A 88 1.19 -5.63 10.59
CA SER A 88 1.05 -5.91 12.01
C SER A 88 2.26 -5.40 12.81
N GLY A 89 3.48 -5.61 12.27
CA GLY A 89 4.69 -5.08 12.89
C GLY A 89 4.74 -3.55 12.89
N ALA A 90 4.42 -2.91 11.77
CA ALA A 90 4.33 -1.46 11.67
C ALA A 90 3.24 -0.90 12.61
N GLY A 91 2.08 -1.56 12.66
CA GLY A 91 1.01 -1.24 13.59
C GLY A 91 1.46 -1.28 15.04
N PHE A 92 2.16 -2.33 15.45
CA PHE A 92 2.68 -2.43 16.81
C PHE A 92 3.73 -1.36 17.14
N GLY A 93 4.66 -1.11 16.20
CA GLY A 93 5.66 -0.05 16.38
C GLY A 93 5.03 1.34 16.54
N ALA A 94 4.03 1.67 15.73
CA ALA A 94 3.28 2.91 15.87
C ALA A 94 2.51 2.99 17.20
N VAL A 95 1.84 1.91 17.57
CA VAL A 95 1.07 1.82 18.82
C VAL A 95 1.94 2.03 20.03
N LEU A 96 3.15 1.44 20.07
CA LEU A 96 4.10 1.71 21.14
C LEU A 96 4.47 3.20 21.21
N CYS A 97 4.76 3.83 20.07
CA CYS A 97 5.10 5.24 20.05
C CYS A 97 3.93 6.14 20.50
N ILE A 98 2.68 5.80 20.17
CA ILE A 98 1.50 6.49 20.66
C ILE A 98 1.34 6.32 22.17
N LEU A 99 1.52 5.10 22.71
CA LEU A 99 1.46 4.84 24.15
C LEU A 99 2.47 5.66 24.95
N PHE A 100 3.67 5.82 24.44
CA PHE A 100 4.73 6.62 25.05
C PHE A 100 4.70 8.10 24.65
N SER A 101 3.63 8.53 23.95
CA SER A 101 3.41 9.94 23.55
C SER A 101 4.53 10.54 22.72
N PHE A 102 5.14 9.74 21.83
CA PHE A 102 6.06 10.25 20.82
C PHE A 102 5.31 11.10 19.78
N GLY A 103 5.98 12.15 19.27
CA GLY A 103 5.41 12.96 18.20
C GLY A 103 5.24 12.21 16.87
N ALA A 104 4.63 12.85 15.88
CA ALA A 104 4.30 12.24 14.57
C ALA A 104 5.50 11.55 13.90
N PHE A 105 6.67 12.18 13.89
CA PHE A 105 7.89 11.58 13.37
C PHE A 105 8.29 10.29 14.11
N GLY A 106 8.16 10.28 15.45
CA GLY A 106 8.45 9.10 16.27
C GLY A 106 7.49 7.95 15.96
N ILE A 107 6.21 8.24 15.74
CA ILE A 107 5.19 7.24 15.35
C ILE A 107 5.53 6.64 13.98
N SER A 108 5.86 7.47 12.99
CA SER A 108 6.25 7.02 11.65
C SER A 108 7.54 6.18 11.69
N LEU A 109 8.54 6.60 12.46
CA LEU A 109 9.79 5.85 12.63
C LEU A 109 9.53 4.51 13.35
N GLY A 110 8.71 4.51 14.39
CA GLY A 110 8.30 3.30 15.12
C GLY A 110 7.58 2.32 14.21
N ALA A 111 6.67 2.81 13.36
CA ALA A 111 5.98 2.00 12.36
C ALA A 111 6.98 1.38 11.36
N PHE A 112 7.92 2.17 10.85
CA PHE A 112 8.94 1.67 9.94
C PHE A 112 9.79 0.57 10.56
N VAL A 113 10.33 0.82 11.73
CA VAL A 113 11.17 -0.15 12.47
C VAL A 113 10.38 -1.41 12.79
N GLY A 114 9.14 -1.26 13.28
CA GLY A 114 8.27 -2.39 13.60
C GLY A 114 7.98 -3.27 12.38
N GLY A 115 7.69 -2.66 11.23
CA GLY A 115 7.48 -3.38 9.97
C GLY A 115 8.73 -4.15 9.51
N VAL A 116 9.91 -3.52 9.56
CA VAL A 116 11.18 -4.16 9.21
C VAL A 116 11.52 -5.31 10.17
N VAL A 117 11.30 -5.12 11.47
CA VAL A 117 11.51 -6.17 12.49
C VAL A 117 10.60 -7.35 12.23
N ALA A 118 9.30 -7.13 11.96
CA ALA A 118 8.36 -8.21 11.70
C ALA A 118 8.78 -9.05 10.49
N VAL A 119 9.14 -8.41 9.38
CA VAL A 119 9.58 -9.13 8.17
C VAL A 119 10.90 -9.87 8.43
N SER A 120 11.82 -9.26 9.17
CA SER A 120 13.09 -9.91 9.54
C SER A 120 12.85 -11.16 10.38
N LEU A 121 11.96 -11.08 11.36
CA LEU A 121 11.58 -12.24 12.19
C LEU A 121 10.88 -13.33 11.36
N ALA A 122 9.95 -12.95 10.47
CA ALA A 122 9.28 -13.89 9.58
C ALA A 122 10.27 -14.59 8.65
N TYR A 123 11.24 -13.84 8.09
CA TYR A 123 12.28 -14.40 7.24
C TYR A 123 13.20 -15.35 8.00
N LEU A 124 13.65 -14.96 9.20
CA LEU A 124 14.48 -15.81 10.07
C LEU A 124 13.76 -17.10 10.44
N LEU A 125 12.51 -17.01 10.88
CA LEU A 125 11.70 -18.18 11.25
C LEU A 125 11.53 -19.13 10.05
N GLY A 126 11.19 -18.60 8.89
CA GLY A 126 11.06 -19.39 7.65
C GLY A 126 12.39 -20.03 7.23
N HIS A 127 13.50 -19.32 7.41
CA HIS A 127 14.83 -19.80 7.09
C HIS A 127 15.28 -20.96 8.00
N PHE A 128 15.02 -20.87 9.31
CA PHE A 128 15.35 -21.94 10.27
C PHE A 128 14.48 -23.18 10.07
N THR A 129 13.24 -23.02 9.62
CA THR A 129 12.33 -24.16 9.42
C THR A 129 12.64 -24.91 8.14
N ASN A 130 12.69 -24.22 7.00
CA ASN A 130 13.09 -24.81 5.69
C ASN A 130 13.53 -23.72 4.71
N LYS A 131 14.84 -23.67 4.44
CA LYS A 131 15.49 -22.64 3.62
C LYS A 131 14.91 -22.46 2.21
N ASN A 132 14.28 -23.47 1.64
CA ASN A 132 13.83 -23.48 0.26
C ASN A 132 12.31 -23.45 0.10
N SER A 133 11.54 -23.49 1.18
CA SER A 133 10.09 -23.55 1.14
C SER A 133 9.45 -22.18 1.17
N LYS A 134 8.85 -21.77 0.04
CA LYS A 134 8.02 -20.56 -0.03
C LYS A 134 6.82 -20.64 0.92
N LEU A 135 6.27 -21.85 1.14
CA LEU A 135 5.18 -22.09 2.07
C LEU A 135 5.58 -21.79 3.51
N MET A 136 6.78 -22.21 3.93
CA MET A 136 7.28 -21.93 5.28
C MET A 136 7.48 -20.45 5.53
N LEU A 137 7.90 -19.68 4.53
CA LEU A 137 8.01 -18.23 4.65
C LEU A 137 6.64 -17.56 4.84
N VAL A 138 5.60 -18.01 4.12
CA VAL A 138 4.23 -17.53 4.29
C VAL A 138 3.71 -17.89 5.69
N LEU A 139 3.87 -19.12 6.12
CA LEU A 139 3.44 -19.55 7.48
C LEU A 139 4.15 -18.76 8.57
N SER A 140 5.45 -18.52 8.41
CA SER A 140 6.22 -17.69 9.33
C SER A 140 5.67 -16.26 9.40
N GLY A 141 5.31 -15.67 8.27
CA GLY A 141 4.67 -14.35 8.22
C GLY A 141 3.33 -14.33 8.96
N ILE A 142 2.50 -15.36 8.78
CA ILE A 142 1.20 -15.49 9.48
C ILE A 142 1.42 -15.60 11.01
N ILE A 143 2.40 -16.39 11.44
CA ILE A 143 2.73 -16.55 12.87
C ILE A 143 3.21 -15.23 13.47
N ILE A 144 4.11 -14.54 12.78
CA ILE A 144 4.64 -13.24 13.24
C ILE A 144 3.54 -12.18 13.24
N SER A 145 2.67 -12.14 12.22
CA SER A 145 1.50 -11.24 12.20
C SER A 145 0.62 -11.48 13.42
N ALA A 146 0.26 -12.72 13.69
CA ALA A 146 -0.60 -13.07 14.84
C ALA A 146 0.04 -12.66 16.18
N LEU A 147 1.37 -12.79 16.32
CA LEU A 147 2.09 -12.33 17.51
C LEU A 147 1.97 -10.80 17.67
N PHE A 148 2.27 -10.03 16.61
CA PHE A 148 2.16 -8.57 16.67
C PHE A 148 0.72 -8.09 16.86
N ASP A 149 -0.27 -8.75 16.25
CA ASP A 149 -1.69 -8.43 16.46
C ASP A 149 -2.13 -8.69 17.91
N ALA A 150 -1.62 -9.74 18.55
CA ALA A 150 -1.82 -10.00 19.98
C ALA A 150 -1.17 -8.90 20.85
N LEU A 151 0.04 -8.46 20.50
CA LEU A 151 0.72 -7.35 21.19
C LEU A 151 -0.01 -6.02 21.02
N ILE A 152 -0.55 -5.72 19.81
CA ILE A 152 -1.43 -4.56 19.57
C ILE A 152 -2.68 -4.65 20.45
N SER A 153 -3.28 -5.83 20.56
CA SER A 153 -4.46 -6.04 21.40
C SER A 153 -4.16 -5.82 22.88
N LEU A 154 -3.01 -6.28 23.35
CA LEU A 154 -2.53 -6.04 24.71
C LEU A 154 -2.29 -4.53 24.96
N ALA A 155 -1.67 -3.85 24.00
CA ALA A 155 -1.42 -2.42 24.07
C ALA A 155 -2.74 -1.61 24.12
N LYS A 156 -3.76 -2.00 23.33
CA LYS A 156 -5.10 -1.41 23.41
C LYS A 156 -5.77 -1.65 24.76
N TYR A 157 -5.61 -2.83 25.33
CA TYR A 157 -6.17 -3.17 26.64
C TYR A 157 -5.59 -2.33 27.77
N THR A 158 -4.30 -1.99 27.67
CA THR A 158 -3.58 -1.20 28.70
C THR A 158 -3.61 0.30 28.43
N ALA A 159 -4.06 0.72 27.25
CA ALA A 159 -4.13 2.13 26.87
C ALA A 159 -5.20 2.88 27.67
N ASP A 160 -4.92 4.15 27.95
CA ASP A 160 -5.92 5.09 28.48
C ASP A 160 -7.08 5.21 27.46
N THR A 161 -8.30 5.06 27.95
CA THR A 161 -9.50 5.02 27.12
C THR A 161 -9.87 6.35 26.51
N GLU A 162 -9.51 7.48 27.16
CA GLU A 162 -9.96 8.81 26.72
C GLU A 162 -9.18 9.34 25.51
N GLU A 163 -7.85 9.22 25.50
CA GLU A 163 -7.03 9.82 24.44
C GLU A 163 -6.28 8.80 23.62
N LYS A 164 -5.53 7.89 24.27
CA LYS A 164 -4.57 7.01 23.58
C LYS A 164 -5.24 5.91 22.78
N LEU A 165 -6.30 5.31 23.33
CA LEU A 165 -7.03 4.24 22.63
C LEU A 165 -7.66 4.76 21.32
N SER A 166 -8.28 5.92 21.34
CA SER A 166 -8.87 6.55 20.16
C SER A 166 -7.80 6.83 19.08
N SER A 167 -6.64 7.38 19.49
CA SER A 167 -5.53 7.65 18.59
C SER A 167 -4.96 6.37 17.96
N ILE A 168 -4.79 5.30 18.75
CA ILE A 168 -4.35 3.98 18.29
C ILE A 168 -5.31 3.41 17.25
N VAL A 169 -6.61 3.42 17.57
CA VAL A 169 -7.63 2.87 16.67
C VAL A 169 -7.66 3.65 15.35
N TYR A 170 -7.63 4.99 15.42
CA TYR A 170 -7.63 5.83 14.23
C TYR A 170 -6.40 5.61 13.36
N TRP A 171 -5.20 5.54 13.97
CA TRP A 171 -3.96 5.28 13.23
C TRP A 171 -3.98 3.92 12.52
N LEU A 172 -4.45 2.87 13.21
CA LEU A 172 -4.54 1.52 12.64
C LEU A 172 -5.55 1.42 11.48
N MET A 173 -6.55 2.30 11.43
CA MET A 173 -7.50 2.35 10.32
C MET A 173 -6.96 3.07 9.08
N GLY A 174 -5.82 3.75 9.19
CA GLY A 174 -5.19 4.47 8.10
C GLY A 174 -5.93 5.74 7.67
N SER A 175 -5.19 6.81 7.50
CA SER A 175 -5.71 8.11 7.07
C SER A 175 -4.61 8.91 6.38
N LEU A 176 -5.00 9.79 5.46
CA LEU A 176 -4.11 10.77 4.84
C LEU A 176 -4.40 12.21 5.32
N SER A 177 -5.23 12.37 6.35
CA SER A 177 -5.62 13.70 6.85
C SER A 177 -4.45 14.54 7.34
N SER A 178 -3.40 13.90 7.85
CA SER A 178 -2.18 14.55 8.34
C SER A 178 -1.04 14.59 7.33
N ALA A 179 -1.23 14.04 6.12
CA ALA A 179 -0.17 13.97 5.12
C ALA A 179 0.26 15.38 4.66
N ASN A 180 1.54 15.65 4.76
CA ASN A 180 2.13 16.95 4.49
C ASN A 180 3.42 16.83 3.65
N TRP A 181 4.01 17.95 3.26
CA TRP A 181 5.25 17.97 2.46
C TRP A 181 6.45 17.35 3.18
N GLY A 182 6.49 17.39 4.51
CA GLY A 182 7.54 16.74 5.30
C GLY A 182 7.47 15.21 5.19
N ASP A 183 6.28 14.65 5.25
CA ASP A 183 6.06 13.21 5.03
C ASP A 183 6.41 12.80 3.60
N LEU A 184 6.06 13.65 2.62
CA LEU A 184 6.40 13.43 1.22
C LEU A 184 7.90 13.48 0.95
N ALA A 185 8.65 14.31 1.67
CA ALA A 185 10.10 14.39 1.53
C ALA A 185 10.79 13.05 1.84
N ILE A 186 10.17 12.21 2.65
CA ILE A 186 10.65 10.85 2.98
C ILE A 186 10.00 9.81 2.07
N LEU A 187 8.67 9.87 1.90
CA LEU A 187 7.91 8.91 1.12
C LEU A 187 8.31 8.91 -0.36
N ALA A 188 8.41 10.10 -0.98
CA ALA A 188 8.59 10.21 -2.42
C ALA A 188 9.91 9.63 -2.92
N PRO A 189 11.09 9.96 -2.37
CA PRO A 189 12.34 9.40 -2.87
C PRO A 189 12.41 7.88 -2.70
N ILE A 190 11.94 7.34 -1.58
CA ILE A 190 11.99 5.90 -1.30
C ILE A 190 10.99 5.16 -2.20
N SER A 191 9.76 5.65 -2.31
CA SER A 191 8.73 5.04 -3.15
C SER A 191 9.10 5.11 -4.63
N LEU A 192 9.53 6.27 -5.13
CA LEU A 192 9.93 6.43 -6.53
C LEU A 192 11.12 5.55 -6.89
N PHE A 193 12.15 5.51 -6.03
CA PHE A 193 13.30 4.62 -6.23
C PHE A 193 12.87 3.15 -6.25
N GLY A 194 12.12 2.69 -5.26
CA GLY A 194 11.69 1.30 -5.17
C GLY A 194 10.76 0.90 -6.33
N VAL A 195 9.80 1.76 -6.69
CA VAL A 195 8.92 1.58 -7.85
C VAL A 195 9.75 1.50 -9.13
N ALA A 196 10.69 2.41 -9.36
CA ALA A 196 11.53 2.40 -10.55
C ALA A 196 12.37 1.12 -10.65
N VAL A 197 12.97 0.67 -9.55
CA VAL A 197 13.75 -0.58 -9.52
C VAL A 197 12.86 -1.79 -9.80
N LEU A 198 11.68 -1.90 -9.16
CA LEU A 198 10.77 -3.03 -9.38
C LEU A 198 10.20 -3.04 -10.80
N VAL A 199 9.93 -1.87 -11.40
CA VAL A 199 9.54 -1.74 -12.81
C VAL A 199 10.66 -2.22 -13.73
N ALA A 200 11.91 -1.78 -13.50
CA ALA A 200 13.07 -2.22 -14.26
C ALA A 200 13.32 -3.74 -14.14
N MET A 201 12.95 -4.31 -12.99
CA MET A 201 13.06 -5.76 -12.75
C MET A 201 11.86 -6.57 -13.26
N GLY A 202 10.87 -5.97 -13.91
CA GLY A 202 9.63 -6.62 -14.35
C GLY A 202 9.88 -7.91 -15.17
N TRP A 203 10.89 -7.93 -16.05
CA TRP A 203 11.29 -9.14 -16.76
C TRP A 203 11.82 -10.23 -15.82
N LYS A 204 12.65 -9.86 -14.85
CA LYS A 204 13.20 -10.79 -13.86
C LYS A 204 12.11 -11.36 -12.95
N ILE A 205 11.07 -10.57 -12.65
CA ILE A 205 9.90 -11.01 -11.88
C ILE A 205 9.10 -12.07 -12.66
N ASN A 206 9.02 -12.01 -14.00
CA ASN A 206 8.43 -13.09 -14.80
C ASN A 206 9.13 -14.43 -14.54
N ILE A 207 10.45 -14.43 -14.43
CA ILE A 207 11.21 -15.67 -14.20
C ILE A 207 10.99 -16.17 -12.75
N LEU A 208 10.91 -15.25 -11.76
CA LEU A 208 10.58 -15.62 -10.37
C LEU A 208 9.18 -16.23 -10.23
N ALA A 209 8.25 -15.88 -11.13
CA ALA A 209 6.90 -16.44 -11.19
C ALA A 209 6.85 -17.86 -11.74
N LEU A 210 7.93 -18.37 -12.37
CA LEU A 210 8.02 -19.73 -12.87
C LEU A 210 8.28 -20.72 -11.72
N SER A 211 7.95 -22.00 -11.94
CA SER A 211 8.25 -23.08 -11.00
C SER A 211 9.77 -23.28 -10.83
N GLY A 212 10.20 -23.73 -9.63
CA GLY A 212 11.57 -23.68 -9.15
C GLY A 212 12.64 -24.23 -10.10
N GLU A 213 12.41 -25.34 -10.82
CA GLU A 213 13.36 -25.92 -11.76
C GLU A 213 13.59 -24.99 -12.96
N HIS A 214 12.54 -24.45 -13.56
CA HIS A 214 12.65 -23.55 -14.70
C HIS A 214 13.33 -22.22 -14.35
N ALA A 215 13.15 -21.73 -13.14
CA ALA A 215 13.82 -20.51 -12.66
C ALA A 215 15.34 -20.72 -12.53
N ILE A 216 15.76 -21.89 -12.05
CA ILE A 216 17.19 -22.28 -11.92
C ILE A 216 17.85 -22.40 -13.30
N PHE A 217 17.20 -23.06 -14.27
CA PHE A 217 17.71 -23.17 -15.63
C PHE A 217 17.94 -21.84 -16.33
N LEU A 218 17.14 -20.82 -15.98
CA LEU A 218 17.28 -19.45 -16.50
C LEU A 218 18.29 -18.60 -15.72
N GLY A 219 19.13 -19.21 -14.86
CA GLY A 219 20.22 -18.54 -14.15
C GLY A 219 19.77 -17.60 -13.04
N GLN A 220 18.53 -17.73 -12.55
CA GLN A 220 18.03 -16.90 -11.48
C GLN A 220 18.46 -17.43 -10.11
N GLY A 221 19.45 -16.76 -9.54
CA GLY A 221 19.91 -17.03 -8.19
C GLY A 221 18.91 -16.60 -7.11
N ARG A 222 18.98 -17.26 -5.97
CA ARG A 222 18.23 -16.94 -4.73
C ARG A 222 18.32 -15.46 -4.32
N VAL A 223 19.47 -14.83 -4.61
CA VAL A 223 19.77 -13.44 -4.27
C VAL A 223 18.78 -12.47 -4.90
N LEU A 224 18.39 -12.70 -6.16
CA LEU A 224 17.43 -11.83 -6.85
C LEU A 224 16.06 -11.83 -6.18
N GLY A 225 15.56 -12.99 -5.76
CA GLY A 225 14.30 -13.10 -5.02
C GLY A 225 14.34 -12.33 -3.71
N ILE A 226 15.45 -12.41 -2.97
CA ILE A 226 15.66 -11.68 -1.72
C ILE A 226 15.66 -10.17 -1.98
N ILE A 227 16.40 -9.69 -2.97
CA ILE A 227 16.45 -8.25 -3.32
C ILE A 227 15.06 -7.72 -3.65
N VAL A 228 14.31 -8.42 -4.49
CA VAL A 228 12.96 -8.01 -4.92
C VAL A 228 12.01 -7.95 -3.72
N VAL A 229 12.05 -8.94 -2.82
CA VAL A 229 11.25 -8.95 -1.59
C VAL A 229 11.65 -7.81 -0.65
N LEU A 230 12.93 -7.56 -0.46
CA LEU A 230 13.42 -6.47 0.40
C LEU A 230 12.95 -5.11 -0.11
N ILE A 231 13.05 -4.85 -1.42
CA ILE A 231 12.59 -3.59 -2.01
C ILE A 231 11.06 -3.47 -1.87
N ALA A 232 10.30 -4.52 -2.18
CA ALA A 232 8.86 -4.53 -2.03
C ALA A 232 8.44 -4.30 -0.56
N THR A 233 9.15 -4.90 0.40
CA THR A 233 8.93 -4.68 1.83
C THR A 233 9.25 -3.24 2.23
N LEU A 234 10.37 -2.69 1.75
CA LEU A 234 10.79 -1.32 2.05
C LEU A 234 9.71 -0.31 1.61
N VAL A 235 9.24 -0.38 0.36
CA VAL A 235 8.23 0.56 -0.14
C VAL A 235 6.88 0.34 0.55
N THR A 236 6.54 -0.89 0.94
CA THR A 236 5.34 -1.19 1.74
C THR A 236 5.45 -0.56 3.13
N SER A 237 6.58 -0.72 3.82
CA SER A 237 6.80 -0.18 5.17
C SER A 237 6.70 1.35 5.17
N VAL A 238 7.36 2.03 4.23
CA VAL A 238 7.29 3.49 4.13
C VAL A 238 5.88 3.97 3.80
N SER A 239 5.14 3.25 2.96
CA SER A 239 3.73 3.56 2.66
C SER A 239 2.85 3.47 3.91
N ILE A 240 3.05 2.45 4.76
CA ILE A 240 2.31 2.28 6.01
C ILE A 240 2.69 3.36 7.03
N CYS A 241 3.95 3.80 7.07
CA CYS A 241 4.39 4.87 7.99
C CYS A 241 3.64 6.20 7.78
N VAL A 242 3.31 6.51 6.53
CA VAL A 242 2.63 7.77 6.18
C VAL A 242 1.11 7.62 6.13
N GLY A 243 0.62 6.53 5.51
CA GLY A 243 -0.82 6.33 5.28
C GLY A 243 -1.52 5.46 6.32
N GLY A 244 -0.79 4.90 7.30
CA GLY A 244 -1.33 3.86 8.17
C GLY A 244 -1.60 2.56 7.42
N ILE A 245 -2.41 1.67 8.01
CA ILE A 245 -2.69 0.37 7.42
C ILE A 245 -3.79 0.51 6.36
N VAL A 246 -3.42 0.43 5.08
CA VAL A 246 -4.37 0.38 3.96
C VAL A 246 -4.49 -1.06 3.48
N GLY A 247 -5.68 -1.63 3.64
CA GLY A 247 -5.97 -3.02 3.25
C GLY A 247 -6.46 -3.16 1.81
N TRP A 248 -6.53 -4.41 1.32
CA TRP A 248 -7.15 -4.85 0.05
C TRP A 248 -6.46 -4.40 -1.24
N VAL A 249 -5.82 -3.26 -1.27
CA VAL A 249 -5.25 -2.62 -2.46
C VAL A 249 -4.20 -3.50 -3.13
N GLY A 250 -3.19 -3.93 -2.38
CA GLY A 250 -2.14 -4.81 -2.87
C GLY A 250 -2.61 -6.20 -3.32
N LEU A 251 -3.88 -6.52 -3.08
CA LEU A 251 -4.54 -7.71 -3.59
C LEU A 251 -5.43 -7.39 -4.81
N LEU A 252 -6.28 -6.39 -4.70
CA LEU A 252 -7.28 -6.03 -5.71
C LEU A 252 -6.65 -5.47 -6.99
N VAL A 253 -5.79 -4.47 -6.86
CA VAL A 253 -5.22 -3.75 -8.01
C VAL A 253 -4.41 -4.66 -8.94
N PRO A 254 -3.50 -5.53 -8.45
CA PRO A 254 -2.84 -6.52 -9.29
C PRO A 254 -3.79 -7.43 -10.06
N HIS A 255 -4.93 -7.79 -9.47
CA HIS A 255 -5.94 -8.60 -10.13
C HIS A 255 -6.60 -7.84 -11.28
N ILE A 256 -7.03 -6.59 -11.05
CA ILE A 256 -7.60 -5.73 -12.09
C ILE A 256 -6.58 -5.49 -13.21
N ALA A 257 -5.34 -5.16 -12.86
CA ALA A 257 -4.27 -4.95 -13.83
C ALA A 257 -4.03 -6.19 -14.69
N ARG A 258 -4.04 -7.38 -14.09
CA ARG A 258 -3.87 -8.66 -14.81
C ARG A 258 -5.03 -8.96 -15.76
N LEU A 259 -6.26 -8.58 -15.41
CA LEU A 259 -7.43 -8.72 -16.28
C LEU A 259 -7.34 -7.80 -17.51
N ILE A 260 -6.78 -6.60 -17.36
CA ILE A 260 -6.71 -5.59 -18.43
C ILE A 260 -5.47 -5.81 -19.32
N TYR A 261 -4.30 -6.07 -18.72
CA TYR A 261 -3.01 -6.07 -19.41
C TYR A 261 -2.37 -7.45 -19.55
N GLY A 262 -2.93 -8.48 -18.90
CA GLY A 262 -2.38 -9.83 -18.91
C GLY A 262 -1.37 -10.09 -17.80
N ALA A 263 -0.73 -11.27 -17.84
CA ALA A 263 0.13 -11.77 -16.77
C ALA A 263 1.61 -11.42 -16.93
N ASN A 264 2.02 -10.74 -18.02
CA ASN A 264 3.42 -10.37 -18.23
C ASN A 264 3.84 -9.28 -17.25
N HIS A 265 4.75 -9.60 -16.32
CA HIS A 265 5.15 -8.70 -15.24
C HIS A 265 5.90 -7.45 -15.74
N ALA A 266 6.55 -7.50 -16.91
CA ALA A 266 7.14 -6.30 -17.50
C ALA A 266 6.12 -5.19 -17.82
N VAL A 267 4.85 -5.58 -18.02
CA VAL A 267 3.71 -4.68 -18.23
C VAL A 267 2.88 -4.56 -16.96
N LEU A 268 2.66 -5.69 -16.28
CA LEU A 268 1.79 -5.76 -15.11
C LEU A 268 2.28 -4.88 -13.96
N VAL A 269 3.60 -4.86 -13.71
CA VAL A 269 4.21 -4.07 -12.62
C VAL A 269 3.94 -2.57 -12.82
N PRO A 270 4.34 -1.92 -13.93
CA PRO A 270 4.09 -0.49 -14.10
C PRO A 270 2.60 -0.15 -14.19
N MET A 271 1.78 -1.00 -14.82
CA MET A 271 0.34 -0.74 -14.92
C MET A 271 -0.37 -0.89 -13.57
N SER A 272 0.10 -1.78 -12.69
CA SER A 272 -0.41 -1.88 -11.33
C SER A 272 -0.07 -0.64 -10.51
N ALA A 273 1.10 -0.02 -10.71
CA ALA A 273 1.42 1.26 -10.05
C ALA A 273 0.43 2.35 -10.44
N VAL A 274 0.17 2.52 -11.75
CA VAL A 274 -0.74 3.56 -12.25
C VAL A 274 -2.18 3.32 -11.78
N LEU A 275 -2.67 2.07 -11.85
CA LEU A 275 -4.01 1.73 -11.39
C LEU A 275 -4.15 1.87 -9.87
N GLY A 276 -3.11 1.52 -9.12
CA GLY A 276 -3.07 1.72 -7.68
C GLY A 276 -3.14 3.19 -7.31
N ALA A 277 -2.26 4.01 -7.90
CA ALA A 277 -2.31 5.45 -7.68
C ALA A 277 -3.73 6.02 -7.89
N MET A 278 -4.40 5.65 -9.00
CA MET A 278 -5.78 6.08 -9.24
C MET A 278 -6.77 5.57 -8.19
N PHE A 279 -6.60 4.33 -7.76
CA PHE A 279 -7.53 3.72 -6.80
C PHE A 279 -7.51 4.45 -5.46
N LEU A 280 -6.33 4.71 -4.89
CA LEU A 280 -6.25 5.36 -3.58
C LEU A 280 -6.55 6.86 -3.67
N MET A 281 -6.20 7.54 -4.76
CA MET A 281 -6.65 8.92 -4.98
C MET A 281 -8.18 9.03 -4.96
N LEU A 282 -8.88 8.10 -5.63
CA LEU A 282 -10.35 8.06 -5.63
C LEU A 282 -10.90 7.68 -4.24
N ALA A 283 -10.31 6.67 -3.58
CA ALA A 283 -10.75 6.24 -2.26
C ALA A 283 -10.57 7.36 -1.21
N ASP A 284 -9.45 8.09 -1.25
CA ASP A 284 -9.20 9.23 -0.40
C ASP A 284 -10.16 10.40 -0.70
N THR A 285 -10.43 10.66 -1.97
CA THR A 285 -11.41 11.69 -2.35
C THR A 285 -12.81 11.35 -1.85
N LEU A 286 -13.22 10.08 -1.91
CA LEU A 286 -14.47 9.62 -1.32
C LEU A 286 -14.44 9.77 0.22
N ALA A 287 -13.34 9.39 0.87
CA ALA A 287 -13.17 9.47 2.32
C ALA A 287 -13.46 10.86 2.88
N ARG A 288 -12.91 11.88 2.22
CA ARG A 288 -13.02 13.30 2.63
C ARG A 288 -14.25 14.01 2.07
N SER A 289 -14.98 13.43 1.11
CA SER A 289 -16.15 14.08 0.49
C SER A 289 -17.48 13.63 1.10
N ILE A 290 -17.55 12.45 1.71
CA ILE A 290 -18.79 11.87 2.24
C ILE A 290 -19.14 12.44 3.62
N SER A 291 -18.13 12.69 4.45
CA SER A 291 -18.34 13.12 5.83
C SER A 291 -17.31 14.17 6.24
N THR A 292 -17.73 15.10 7.10
CA THR A 292 -16.83 16.10 7.73
C THR A 292 -15.81 15.46 8.67
N ALA A 293 -16.15 14.32 9.27
CA ALA A 293 -15.26 13.51 10.12
C ALA A 293 -14.53 12.46 9.31
N GLU A 294 -14.00 12.76 8.15
CA GLU A 294 -13.25 11.88 7.25
C GLU A 294 -13.29 10.37 7.58
N ILE A 295 -13.76 9.56 6.65
CA ILE A 295 -13.86 8.10 6.83
C ILE A 295 -12.45 7.49 6.71
N PRO A 296 -11.99 6.63 7.64
CA PRO A 296 -10.72 5.95 7.52
C PRO A 296 -10.58 5.15 6.22
N LEU A 297 -9.38 5.17 5.63
CA LEU A 297 -9.12 4.58 4.31
C LEU A 297 -9.36 3.07 4.27
N SER A 298 -9.03 2.34 5.35
CA SER A 298 -9.24 0.89 5.40
C SER A 298 -10.72 0.49 5.27
N ILE A 299 -11.64 1.34 5.74
CA ILE A 299 -13.08 1.09 5.62
C ILE A 299 -13.49 1.19 4.16
N ILE A 300 -13.12 2.26 3.47
CA ILE A 300 -13.48 2.47 2.06
C ILE A 300 -12.83 1.41 1.17
N THR A 301 -11.54 1.15 1.38
CA THR A 301 -10.83 0.14 0.58
C THR A 301 -11.37 -1.26 0.83
N ALA A 302 -11.86 -1.59 2.04
CA ALA A 302 -12.49 -2.86 2.34
C ALA A 302 -13.88 -2.99 1.70
N ILE A 303 -14.71 -1.95 1.79
CA ILE A 303 -16.05 -1.93 1.18
C ILE A 303 -15.97 -2.09 -0.33
N ILE A 304 -14.98 -1.51 -0.98
CA ILE A 304 -14.79 -1.64 -2.43
C ILE A 304 -14.03 -2.94 -2.75
N GLY A 305 -13.00 -3.25 -2.00
CA GLY A 305 -12.04 -4.32 -2.31
C GLY A 305 -12.61 -5.72 -2.15
N ALA A 306 -13.25 -6.00 -1.01
CA ALA A 306 -13.75 -7.34 -0.71
C ALA A 306 -14.83 -7.81 -1.69
N PRO A 307 -15.88 -7.04 -2.00
CA PRO A 307 -16.87 -7.44 -3.01
C PRO A 307 -16.27 -7.56 -4.41
N SER A 308 -15.34 -6.66 -4.77
CA SER A 308 -14.69 -6.68 -6.08
C SER A 308 -13.90 -7.97 -6.30
N ILE A 309 -13.14 -8.40 -5.30
CA ILE A 309 -12.41 -9.68 -5.37
C ILE A 309 -13.36 -10.85 -5.41
N ALA A 310 -14.42 -10.87 -4.61
CA ALA A 310 -15.43 -11.91 -4.64
C ALA A 310 -16.04 -12.06 -6.04
N ILE A 311 -16.42 -10.96 -6.70
CA ILE A 311 -16.95 -10.97 -8.07
C ILE A 311 -15.91 -11.52 -9.06
N ILE A 312 -14.65 -11.11 -8.94
CA ILE A 312 -13.56 -11.60 -9.81
C ILE A 312 -13.37 -13.11 -9.63
N MET A 313 -13.40 -13.60 -8.40
CA MET A 313 -13.27 -15.03 -8.10
C MET A 313 -14.42 -15.85 -8.68
N ILE A 314 -15.66 -15.42 -8.50
CA ILE A 314 -16.85 -16.08 -9.06
C ILE A 314 -16.78 -16.14 -10.60
N LYS A 315 -16.40 -15.04 -11.25
CA LYS A 315 -16.27 -15.02 -12.71
C LYS A 315 -15.14 -15.92 -13.23
N LYS A 316 -14.05 -16.08 -12.49
CA LYS A 316 -12.98 -17.02 -12.85
C LYS A 316 -13.38 -18.47 -12.61
N ALA A 317 -14.04 -18.78 -11.50
CA ALA A 317 -14.52 -20.14 -11.22
C ALA A 317 -15.43 -20.65 -12.36
N LYS A 318 -16.34 -19.81 -12.88
CA LYS A 318 -17.21 -20.17 -14.03
C LYS A 318 -16.47 -20.44 -15.35
N ARG A 319 -15.18 -20.11 -15.45
CA ARG A 319 -14.35 -20.42 -16.66
C ARG A 319 -13.54 -21.70 -16.48
N TRP A 320 -13.52 -22.29 -15.29
CA TRP A 320 -12.78 -23.51 -14.97
C TRP A 320 -13.68 -24.73 -14.87
N PHE A 321 -14.99 -24.51 -14.91
CA PHE A 321 -16.06 -25.51 -15.08
C PHE A 321 -16.83 -25.21 -16.38
#